data_e071de98de04aac01380e2e09391f54e
#
_entry.id   e071de98de04aac01380e2e09391f54e
#
_cell.length_a   1.000
_cell.length_b   1.000
_cell.length_c   1.000
_cell.angle_alpha   90.00
_cell.angle_beta   90.00
_cell.angle_gamma   90.00
#
_symmetry.space_group_name_H-M   'P 1'
#
loop_
_entity.id
_entity.type
_entity.pdbx_description
1 polymer ?
#
loop_
_entity_poly.entity_id
_entity_poly.type
_entity_poly.pdbx_seq_one_letter_code
_entity_poly.pdbx_strand_id
1 'polypeptide(L)'
;MVGVAGWVASLDGMIGIESEITAGLVRDLLRDQHPDLAELPLREVEGGWGNQMWRLGDELAVRIQRMDIDPDHQLNERRWLPLLAPRLPLPIPVPVRSGAPSERFPKMWTVMTWVAGLPLDQGSITRGEDAADTLAAFLRAPHVAPPADAPVARDGRGAHPKDSTNGFNHFFDSVGADAIGSNAADVRAVWDDAVAAPAWEGPPVWVHGDLHPANVVVADGTLAGVVDFGDLFAGDPALDLAAAWVLLPAGAAARFFAAYAEADEATVRRARGLAALKSLS
;
A
#
# COMPACT_ATOMS: atom_id res chain seq x y z
N MET A 1 -3.85 30.54 3.94
CA MET A 1 -3.76 30.06 2.53
C MET A 1 -2.48 29.24 2.43
N VAL A 2 -2.56 27.95 2.70
CA VAL A 2 -1.49 26.98 2.42
C VAL A 2 -2.13 25.92 1.57
N GLY A 3 -1.60 25.75 0.35
CA GLY A 3 -2.22 25.07 -0.76
C GLY A 3 -2.34 23.57 -0.57
N VAL A 4 -3.47 23.06 -1.00
CA VAL A 4 -3.73 21.64 -1.29
C VAL A 4 -2.98 21.31 -2.59
N ALA A 5 -1.72 20.90 -2.45
CA ALA A 5 -0.87 20.48 -3.56
C ALA A 5 -0.03 19.27 -3.12
N GLY A 6 -0.62 18.09 -3.15
CA GLY A 6 0.06 16.87 -2.74
C GLY A 6 -0.29 15.62 -3.51
N TRP A 7 -1.21 15.68 -4.48
CA TRP A 7 -1.64 14.45 -5.21
C TRP A 7 -1.61 14.56 -6.73
N VAL A 8 -1.12 15.67 -7.27
CA VAL A 8 -0.80 15.76 -8.70
C VAL A 8 0.71 15.92 -8.78
N ALA A 9 1.43 14.82 -8.94
CA ALA A 9 2.83 14.87 -9.33
C ALA A 9 2.89 15.57 -10.69
N SER A 10 3.28 16.84 -10.67
CA SER A 10 3.57 17.62 -11.88
C SER A 10 4.69 16.92 -12.64
N LEU A 11 4.46 16.64 -13.92
CA LEU A 11 5.43 16.05 -14.85
C LEU A 11 6.65 16.95 -15.15
N ASP A 12 6.79 18.08 -14.47
CA ASP A 12 7.81 19.11 -14.76
C ASP A 12 9.09 19.03 -13.90
N GLY A 13 9.30 17.91 -13.17
CA GLY A 13 10.51 17.69 -12.33
C GLY A 13 11.48 16.61 -12.84
N MET A 14 11.32 16.09 -14.04
CA MET A 14 12.18 15.02 -14.58
C MET A 14 13.48 15.56 -15.22
N ILE A 15 14.43 15.99 -14.39
CA ILE A 15 15.84 16.05 -14.77
C ILE A 15 16.65 15.34 -13.66
N GLY A 16 16.54 14.03 -13.62
CA GLY A 16 17.46 13.16 -12.91
C GLY A 16 18.05 12.19 -13.93
N ILE A 17 19.34 11.95 -13.89
CA ILE A 17 20.07 11.03 -14.74
C ILE A 17 19.36 9.67 -14.67
N GLU A 18 18.56 9.34 -15.68
CA GLU A 18 18.07 7.99 -15.92
C GLU A 18 19.26 7.11 -16.35
N SER A 19 20.08 6.69 -15.40
CA SER A 19 20.89 5.53 -15.64
C SER A 19 19.92 4.35 -15.71
N GLU A 20 19.78 3.78 -16.91
CA GLU A 20 18.95 2.61 -17.15
C GLU A 20 19.32 1.52 -16.12
N ILE A 21 18.38 1.12 -15.28
CA ILE A 21 18.57 0.05 -14.30
C ILE A 21 18.53 -1.28 -15.03
N THR A 22 19.69 -1.76 -15.45
CA THR A 22 19.81 -3.01 -16.22
C THR A 22 20.11 -4.21 -15.32
N ALA A 23 19.89 -5.42 -15.80
CA ALA A 23 20.30 -6.65 -15.12
C ALA A 23 21.81 -6.66 -14.82
N GLY A 24 22.63 -6.05 -15.68
CA GLY A 24 24.08 -5.90 -15.47
C GLY A 24 24.39 -5.05 -14.26
N LEU A 25 23.76 -3.87 -14.13
CA LEU A 25 23.91 -3.00 -12.97
C LEU A 25 23.51 -3.73 -11.68
N VAL A 26 22.35 -4.37 -11.66
CA VAL A 26 21.85 -5.09 -10.46
C VAL A 26 22.83 -6.20 -10.05
N ARG A 27 23.34 -6.94 -11.03
CA ARG A 27 24.32 -8.02 -10.76
C ARG A 27 25.67 -7.47 -10.24
N ASP A 28 26.13 -6.35 -10.76
CA ASP A 28 27.34 -5.71 -10.27
C ASP A 28 27.16 -5.15 -8.85
N LEU A 29 26.00 -4.57 -8.54
CA LEU A 29 25.67 -4.15 -7.17
C LEU A 29 25.64 -5.33 -6.19
N LEU A 30 25.07 -6.47 -6.61
CA LEU A 30 25.08 -7.69 -5.80
C LEU A 30 26.52 -8.20 -5.61
N ARG A 31 27.35 -8.27 -6.66
CA ARG A 31 28.77 -8.70 -6.55
C ARG A 31 29.58 -7.82 -5.61
N ASP A 32 29.38 -6.52 -5.67
CA ASP A 32 30.12 -5.56 -4.86
C ASP A 32 29.73 -5.63 -3.38
N GLN A 33 28.44 -5.85 -3.06
CA GLN A 33 27.95 -5.69 -1.69
C GLN A 33 27.37 -6.99 -1.06
N HIS A 34 26.90 -7.92 -1.88
CA HIS A 34 26.28 -9.21 -1.44
C HIS A 34 26.71 -10.34 -2.36
N PRO A 35 28.01 -10.69 -2.42
CA PRO A 35 28.56 -11.65 -3.38
C PRO A 35 27.94 -13.06 -3.25
N ASP A 36 27.45 -13.41 -2.07
CA ASP A 36 26.74 -14.67 -1.79
C ASP A 36 25.42 -14.80 -2.58
N LEU A 37 24.83 -13.69 -3.03
CA LEU A 37 23.60 -13.64 -3.79
C LEU A 37 23.82 -13.39 -5.30
N ALA A 38 25.02 -13.03 -5.72
CA ALA A 38 25.28 -12.53 -7.05
C ALA A 38 25.07 -13.54 -8.18
N GLU A 39 25.19 -14.85 -7.89
CA GLU A 39 25.03 -15.90 -8.89
C GLU A 39 23.61 -16.48 -8.95
N LEU A 40 22.69 -16.01 -8.09
CA LEU A 40 21.29 -16.42 -8.19
C LEU A 40 20.67 -15.92 -9.51
N PRO A 41 19.73 -16.69 -10.10
CA PRO A 41 18.98 -16.25 -11.26
C PRO A 41 18.33 -14.89 -11.03
N LEU A 42 18.53 -13.95 -11.96
CA LEU A 42 18.00 -12.60 -11.90
C LEU A 42 17.05 -12.37 -13.07
N ARG A 43 15.82 -11.93 -12.79
CA ARG A 43 14.79 -11.66 -13.80
C ARG A 43 14.04 -10.39 -13.43
N GLU A 44 13.92 -9.47 -14.39
CA GLU A 44 13.12 -8.27 -14.21
C GLU A 44 11.63 -8.62 -13.99
N VAL A 45 10.98 -7.88 -13.11
CA VAL A 45 9.54 -7.95 -12.86
C VAL A 45 8.92 -6.67 -13.38
N GLU A 46 7.94 -6.81 -14.26
CA GLU A 46 7.19 -5.67 -14.79
C GLU A 46 6.38 -5.00 -13.69
N GLY A 47 6.28 -3.66 -13.77
CA GLY A 47 5.49 -2.86 -12.84
C GLY A 47 6.34 -2.09 -11.82
N GLY A 48 5.63 -1.39 -10.93
CA GLY A 48 6.22 -0.48 -9.93
C GLY A 48 6.47 0.92 -10.49
N TRP A 49 5.77 1.90 -9.93
CA TRP A 49 5.85 3.30 -10.39
C TRP A 49 7.18 3.95 -10.00
N GLY A 50 7.55 3.86 -8.74
CA GLY A 50 8.76 4.50 -8.19
C GLY A 50 9.97 3.57 -8.04
N ASN A 51 9.78 2.25 -8.18
CA ASN A 51 10.79 1.23 -7.98
C ASN A 51 10.84 0.27 -9.16
N GLN A 52 12.03 -0.24 -9.46
CA GLN A 52 12.22 -1.38 -10.35
C GLN A 52 12.48 -2.62 -9.52
N MET A 53 11.72 -3.68 -9.81
CA MET A 53 11.81 -4.94 -9.11
C MET A 53 12.51 -5.99 -9.96
N TRP A 54 13.38 -6.76 -9.32
CA TRP A 54 14.07 -7.89 -9.93
C TRP A 54 13.87 -9.13 -9.07
N ARG A 55 13.27 -10.17 -9.63
CA ARG A 55 13.24 -11.47 -8.94
C ARG A 55 14.65 -12.04 -8.86
N LEU A 56 15.08 -12.48 -7.67
CA LEU A 56 16.40 -13.03 -7.39
C LEU A 56 16.25 -14.46 -6.83
N GLY A 57 16.52 -15.45 -7.65
CA GLY A 57 16.19 -16.83 -7.33
C GLY A 57 14.69 -17.04 -7.17
N ASP A 58 14.30 -17.98 -6.31
CA ASP A 58 12.89 -18.31 -6.08
C ASP A 58 12.25 -17.60 -4.88
N GLU A 59 13.07 -17.09 -3.96
CA GLU A 59 12.59 -16.61 -2.65
C GLU A 59 12.87 -15.12 -2.41
N LEU A 60 13.65 -14.46 -3.27
CA LEU A 60 14.10 -13.09 -3.06
C LEU A 60 13.69 -12.16 -4.21
N ALA A 61 13.74 -10.86 -3.91
CA ALA A 61 13.65 -9.79 -4.89
C ALA A 61 14.65 -8.70 -4.56
N VAL A 62 15.16 -8.01 -5.59
CA VAL A 62 15.92 -6.77 -5.47
C VAL A 62 15.01 -5.61 -5.84
N ARG A 63 14.86 -4.64 -4.94
CA ARG A 63 14.13 -3.38 -5.19
C ARG A 63 15.11 -2.24 -5.35
N ILE A 64 15.05 -1.58 -6.49
CA ILE A 64 15.90 -0.44 -6.85
C ILE A 64 15.02 0.77 -7.16
N GLN A 65 15.29 1.89 -6.50
CA GLN A 65 14.57 3.14 -6.75
C GLN A 65 14.87 3.71 -8.14
N ARG A 66 13.81 3.97 -8.93
CA ARG A 66 13.90 4.77 -10.16
C ARG A 66 13.85 6.26 -9.86
N MET A 67 12.95 6.66 -8.98
CA MET A 67 12.68 8.05 -8.63
C MET A 67 13.29 8.40 -7.26
N ASP A 68 13.40 9.68 -6.96
CA ASP A 68 13.74 10.12 -5.61
C ASP A 68 12.50 9.99 -4.72
N ILE A 69 12.47 8.89 -3.97
CA ILE A 69 11.45 8.60 -2.96
C ILE A 69 12.05 8.97 -1.61
N ASP A 70 11.23 9.47 -0.68
CA ASP A 70 11.65 9.77 0.68
C ASP A 70 12.39 8.55 1.28
N PRO A 71 13.65 8.71 1.69
CA PRO A 71 14.44 7.62 2.29
C PRO A 71 13.76 6.96 3.49
N ASP A 72 12.92 7.70 4.20
CA ASP A 72 12.21 7.21 5.38
C ASP A 72 11.29 6.04 5.05
N HIS A 73 10.72 5.94 3.84
CA HIS A 73 9.90 4.79 3.42
C HIS A 73 10.71 3.49 3.53
N GLN A 74 11.92 3.45 2.94
CA GLN A 74 12.77 2.26 3.03
C GLN A 74 13.30 2.01 4.44
N LEU A 75 13.62 3.07 5.19
CA LEU A 75 14.09 2.96 6.57
C LEU A 75 13.01 2.40 7.48
N ASN A 76 11.75 2.84 7.31
CA ASN A 76 10.60 2.33 8.05
C ASN A 76 10.35 0.85 7.76
N GLU A 77 10.33 0.46 6.48
CA GLU A 77 10.17 -0.94 6.12
C GLU A 77 11.28 -1.82 6.72
N ARG A 78 12.54 -1.40 6.60
CA ARG A 78 13.69 -2.13 7.17
C ARG A 78 13.60 -2.30 8.69
N ARG A 79 13.03 -1.32 9.37
CA ARG A 79 12.89 -1.34 10.82
C ARG A 79 11.70 -2.18 11.27
N TRP A 80 10.56 -2.02 10.62
CA TRP A 80 9.29 -2.51 11.16
C TRP A 80 8.81 -3.82 10.54
N LEU A 81 9.08 -4.08 9.26
CA LEU A 81 8.58 -5.31 8.63
C LEU A 81 9.15 -6.60 9.25
N PRO A 82 10.43 -6.68 9.66
CA PRO A 82 10.92 -7.87 10.35
C PRO A 82 10.21 -8.16 11.69
N LEU A 83 9.66 -7.13 12.33
CA LEU A 83 8.91 -7.25 13.60
C LEU A 83 7.43 -7.58 13.37
N LEU A 84 6.85 -7.11 12.27
CA LEU A 84 5.44 -7.33 11.92
C LEU A 84 5.23 -8.69 11.22
N ALA A 85 6.09 -9.07 10.30
CA ALA A 85 5.94 -10.28 9.48
C ALA A 85 5.62 -11.55 10.27
N PRO A 86 6.26 -11.86 11.43
CA PRO A 86 5.93 -13.06 12.19
C PRO A 86 4.51 -13.08 12.79
N ARG A 87 3.83 -11.94 12.81
CA ARG A 87 2.48 -11.79 13.38
C ARG A 87 1.39 -11.81 12.31
N LEU A 88 1.77 -11.61 11.05
CA LEU A 88 0.83 -11.49 9.96
C LEU A 88 0.46 -12.86 9.39
N PRO A 89 -0.82 -13.13 9.11
CA PRO A 89 -1.26 -14.40 8.54
C PRO A 89 -0.96 -14.55 7.05
N LEU A 90 -0.56 -13.46 6.37
CA LEU A 90 -0.13 -13.46 4.98
C LEU A 90 1.34 -13.06 4.86
N PRO A 91 2.08 -13.59 3.88
CA PRO A 91 3.41 -13.15 3.54
C PRO A 91 3.46 -11.66 3.20
N ILE A 92 4.55 -11.01 3.63
CA ILE A 92 4.90 -9.65 3.24
C ILE A 92 6.37 -9.60 2.80
N PRO A 93 6.82 -8.59 2.02
CA PRO A 93 8.21 -8.46 1.64
C PRO A 93 9.06 -8.01 2.83
N VAL A 94 9.86 -8.92 3.39
CA VAL A 94 10.75 -8.61 4.51
C VAL A 94 12.14 -8.26 3.98
N PRO A 95 12.70 -7.08 4.30
CA PRO A 95 14.07 -6.74 3.96
C PRO A 95 15.08 -7.69 4.61
N VAL A 96 15.91 -8.35 3.80
CA VAL A 96 16.93 -9.31 4.26
C VAL A 96 18.35 -8.81 4.08
N ARG A 97 18.59 -7.91 3.09
CA ARG A 97 19.86 -7.22 2.88
C ARG A 97 19.61 -5.78 2.44
N SER A 98 20.56 -4.91 2.71
CA SER A 98 20.51 -3.50 2.29
C SER A 98 21.73 -3.18 1.47
N GLY A 99 21.51 -2.58 0.31
CA GLY A 99 22.57 -2.01 -0.49
C GLY A 99 22.79 -0.54 -0.15
N ALA A 100 24.04 -0.17 0.09
CA ALA A 100 24.45 1.22 0.31
C ALA A 100 24.61 1.96 -1.03
N PRO A 101 24.44 3.29 -1.03
CA PRO A 101 24.82 4.12 -2.17
C PRO A 101 26.30 3.89 -2.56
N SER A 102 26.57 3.88 -3.85
CA SER A 102 27.91 3.69 -4.41
C SER A 102 28.11 4.57 -5.65
N GLU A 103 29.33 4.62 -6.20
CA GLU A 103 29.58 5.31 -7.47
C GLU A 103 28.76 4.72 -8.64
N ARG A 104 28.47 3.42 -8.60
CA ARG A 104 27.63 2.75 -9.62
C ARG A 104 26.16 3.14 -9.52
N PHE A 105 25.66 3.28 -8.28
CA PHE A 105 24.26 3.60 -8.01
C PHE A 105 24.20 4.46 -6.74
N PRO A 106 23.83 5.75 -6.85
CA PRO A 106 23.94 6.70 -5.74
C PRO A 106 22.78 6.66 -4.74
N LYS A 107 21.87 5.67 -4.86
CA LYS A 107 20.71 5.51 -3.97
C LYS A 107 20.83 4.22 -3.17
N MET A 108 20.06 4.14 -2.07
CA MET A 108 19.86 2.88 -1.35
C MET A 108 19.03 1.91 -2.18
N TRP A 109 19.28 0.63 -1.99
CA TRP A 109 18.51 -0.45 -2.59
C TRP A 109 18.34 -1.59 -1.58
N THR A 110 17.42 -2.50 -1.83
CA THR A 110 17.05 -3.51 -0.84
C THR A 110 16.86 -4.87 -1.49
N VAL A 111 17.41 -5.92 -0.88
CA VAL A 111 17.01 -7.31 -1.13
C VAL A 111 15.99 -7.69 -0.08
N MET A 112 14.85 -8.22 -0.52
CA MET A 112 13.72 -8.59 0.34
C MET A 112 13.18 -9.97 -0.05
N THR A 113 12.37 -10.56 0.81
CA THR A 113 11.67 -11.80 0.48
C THR A 113 10.66 -11.56 -0.65
N TRP A 114 10.52 -12.54 -1.53
CA TRP A 114 9.53 -12.52 -2.61
C TRP A 114 8.17 -12.96 -2.09
N VAL A 115 7.12 -12.24 -2.42
CA VAL A 115 5.73 -12.63 -2.18
C VAL A 115 5.17 -13.25 -3.46
N ALA A 116 4.85 -14.54 -3.40
CA ALA A 116 4.43 -15.31 -4.57
C ALA A 116 2.96 -15.08 -4.91
N GLY A 117 2.65 -14.93 -6.20
CA GLY A 117 1.30 -14.73 -6.75
C GLY A 117 1.30 -13.62 -7.80
N LEU A 118 0.11 -13.15 -8.15
CA LEU A 118 -0.10 -12.02 -9.07
C LEU A 118 -0.69 -10.84 -8.29
N PRO A 119 -0.34 -9.59 -8.61
CA PRO A 119 -1.07 -8.43 -8.11
C PRO A 119 -2.56 -8.54 -8.47
N LEU A 120 -3.44 -8.08 -7.59
CA LEU A 120 -4.89 -8.22 -7.77
C LEU A 120 -5.42 -7.45 -9.00
N ASP A 121 -4.75 -6.38 -9.43
CA ASP A 121 -5.06 -5.68 -10.68
C ASP A 121 -4.74 -6.49 -11.94
N GLN A 122 -3.94 -7.56 -11.82
CA GLN A 122 -3.59 -8.51 -12.87
C GLN A 122 -4.20 -9.89 -12.64
N GLY A 123 -4.83 -10.10 -11.49
CA GLY A 123 -5.44 -11.35 -11.08
C GLY A 123 -6.92 -11.19 -10.72
N SER A 124 -7.50 -12.21 -10.09
CA SER A 124 -8.89 -12.13 -9.65
C SER A 124 -9.14 -12.94 -8.38
N ILE A 125 -10.08 -12.45 -7.57
CA ILE A 125 -10.63 -13.17 -6.43
C ILE A 125 -11.87 -13.94 -6.91
N THR A 126 -11.80 -15.27 -6.86
CA THR A 126 -12.92 -16.17 -7.19
C THR A 126 -13.53 -16.80 -5.94
N ARG A 127 -12.81 -16.79 -4.82
CA ARG A 127 -13.23 -17.27 -3.50
C ARG A 127 -13.45 -16.07 -2.57
N GLY A 128 -14.54 -15.32 -2.82
CA GLY A 128 -14.78 -14.03 -2.16
C GLY A 128 -14.98 -14.13 -0.64
N GLU A 129 -15.59 -15.20 -0.14
CA GLU A 129 -15.76 -15.42 1.30
C GLU A 129 -14.43 -15.69 2.00
N ASP A 130 -13.59 -16.53 1.40
CA ASP A 130 -12.25 -16.82 1.93
C ASP A 130 -11.37 -15.56 1.91
N ALA A 131 -11.48 -14.76 0.84
CA ALA A 131 -10.74 -13.50 0.73
C ALA A 131 -11.19 -12.49 1.80
N ALA A 132 -12.48 -12.41 2.10
CA ALA A 132 -13.01 -11.53 3.15
C ALA A 132 -12.49 -11.94 4.53
N ASP A 133 -12.53 -13.23 4.86
CA ASP A 133 -12.02 -13.76 6.13
C ASP A 133 -10.50 -13.57 6.25
N THR A 134 -9.77 -13.81 5.15
CA THR A 134 -8.31 -13.63 5.09
C THR A 134 -7.92 -12.16 5.28
N LEU A 135 -8.61 -11.23 4.59
CA LEU A 135 -8.35 -9.80 4.74
C LEU A 135 -8.66 -9.32 6.17
N ALA A 136 -9.77 -9.78 6.75
CA ALA A 136 -10.13 -9.44 8.11
C ALA A 136 -9.07 -9.93 9.12
N ALA A 137 -8.60 -11.16 8.99
CA ALA A 137 -7.53 -11.71 9.82
C ALA A 137 -6.21 -10.95 9.62
N PHE A 138 -5.87 -10.60 8.37
CA PHE A 138 -4.67 -9.85 8.05
C PHE A 138 -4.70 -8.45 8.68
N LEU A 139 -5.78 -7.68 8.56
CA LEU A 139 -5.87 -6.32 9.11
C LEU A 139 -5.99 -6.32 10.64
N ARG A 140 -6.66 -7.30 11.23
CA ARG A 140 -6.72 -7.41 12.69
C ARG A 140 -5.36 -7.64 13.35
N ALA A 141 -4.46 -8.34 12.68
CA ALA A 141 -3.15 -8.69 13.24
C ALA A 141 -2.24 -7.46 13.49
N PRO A 142 -2.10 -6.46 12.58
CA PRO A 142 -1.33 -5.26 12.82
C PRO A 142 -2.15 -4.15 13.52
N HIS A 143 -3.47 -4.18 13.54
CA HIS A 143 -4.31 -3.17 14.19
C HIS A 143 -4.21 -3.24 15.72
N VAL A 144 -2.98 -3.19 16.21
CA VAL A 144 -2.61 -3.13 17.64
C VAL A 144 -1.78 -1.88 17.88
N ALA A 145 -1.68 -1.46 19.15
CA ALA A 145 -0.91 -0.28 19.52
C ALA A 145 0.56 -0.44 19.09
N PRO A 146 1.09 0.46 18.27
CA PRO A 146 2.48 0.46 17.85
C PRO A 146 3.38 1.03 18.96
N PRO A 147 4.71 0.85 18.91
CA PRO A 147 5.66 1.55 19.74
C PRO A 147 5.54 3.08 19.61
N ALA A 148 5.97 3.81 20.65
CA ALA A 148 5.85 5.29 20.67
C ALA A 148 6.65 6.01 19.58
N ASP A 149 7.66 5.35 19.02
CA ASP A 149 8.50 5.86 17.91
C ASP A 149 8.10 5.31 16.53
N ALA A 150 6.87 4.77 16.43
CA ALA A 150 6.28 4.42 15.13
C ALA A 150 6.12 5.65 14.25
N PRO A 151 6.26 5.51 12.91
CA PRO A 151 6.05 6.63 12.00
C PRO A 151 4.61 7.16 12.12
N VAL A 152 4.47 8.48 12.00
CA VAL A 152 3.18 9.15 11.96
C VAL A 152 2.76 9.38 10.51
N ALA A 153 1.46 9.51 10.29
CA ALA A 153 0.92 9.82 8.97
C ALA A 153 1.51 11.12 8.39
N ARG A 154 1.79 11.12 7.11
CA ARG A 154 2.29 12.27 6.35
C ARG A 154 1.28 12.68 5.28
N ASP A 155 1.36 13.91 4.82
CA ASP A 155 0.59 14.44 3.68
C ASP A 155 -0.93 14.25 3.79
N GLY A 156 -1.46 14.24 5.03
CA GLY A 156 -2.88 14.04 5.31
C GLY A 156 -3.37 12.59 5.15
N ARG A 157 -2.46 11.63 4.93
CA ARG A 157 -2.80 10.21 4.83
C ARG A 157 -3.42 9.73 6.15
N GLY A 158 -4.55 9.03 6.07
CA GLY A 158 -5.29 8.59 7.26
C GLY A 158 -5.98 9.71 8.06
N ALA A 159 -6.01 10.94 7.52
CA ALA A 159 -6.80 12.02 8.10
C ALA A 159 -8.30 11.72 8.02
N HIS A 160 -9.07 12.42 8.86
CA HIS A 160 -10.53 12.31 8.83
C HIS A 160 -11.06 12.70 7.44
N PRO A 161 -12.11 12.02 6.89
CA PRO A 161 -12.68 12.33 5.58
C PRO A 161 -12.97 13.83 5.35
N LYS A 162 -13.44 14.56 6.38
CA LYS A 162 -13.68 16.03 6.29
C LYS A 162 -12.47 16.81 5.78
N ASP A 163 -11.26 16.38 6.16
CA ASP A 163 -10.00 17.06 5.81
C ASP A 163 -9.58 16.78 4.36
N SER A 164 -10.16 15.76 3.73
CA SER A 164 -9.93 15.34 2.33
C SER A 164 -11.07 15.76 1.38
N THR A 165 -12.04 16.55 1.84
CA THR A 165 -13.24 16.92 1.05
C THR A 165 -12.90 17.64 -0.26
N ASN A 166 -11.87 18.48 -0.28
CA ASN A 166 -11.45 19.15 -1.52
C ASN A 166 -10.89 18.15 -2.53
N GLY A 167 -10.12 17.15 -2.08
CA GLY A 167 -9.63 16.07 -2.93
C GLY A 167 -10.78 15.21 -3.47
N PHE A 168 -11.70 14.82 -2.61
CA PHE A 168 -12.90 14.10 -3.04
C PHE A 168 -13.69 14.85 -4.11
N ASN A 169 -13.98 16.14 -3.89
CA ASN A 169 -14.70 16.95 -4.86
C ASN A 169 -13.93 17.06 -6.19
N HIS A 170 -12.63 17.27 -6.13
CA HIS A 170 -11.78 17.31 -7.33
C HIS A 170 -11.89 16.03 -8.17
N PHE A 171 -11.71 14.85 -7.55
CA PHE A 171 -11.82 13.58 -8.27
C PHE A 171 -13.26 13.30 -8.72
N PHE A 172 -14.25 13.56 -7.88
CA PHE A 172 -15.66 13.37 -8.22
C PHE A 172 -16.07 14.19 -9.45
N ASP A 173 -15.65 15.46 -9.49
CA ASP A 173 -15.94 16.35 -10.61
C ASP A 173 -15.12 15.98 -11.87
N SER A 174 -13.89 15.50 -11.70
CA SER A 174 -13.01 15.07 -12.81
C SER A 174 -13.51 13.79 -13.49
N VAL A 175 -13.97 12.81 -12.72
CA VAL A 175 -14.61 11.60 -13.27
C VAL A 175 -15.93 11.94 -13.95
N GLY A 176 -16.68 12.89 -13.37
CA GLY A 176 -17.95 13.36 -13.87
C GLY A 176 -19.13 12.42 -13.56
N ALA A 177 -20.28 13.00 -13.29
CA ALA A 177 -21.48 12.27 -12.91
C ALA A 177 -21.91 11.22 -13.97
N ASP A 178 -21.67 11.50 -15.25
CA ASP A 178 -22.04 10.59 -16.35
C ASP A 178 -21.19 9.30 -16.32
N ALA A 179 -19.90 9.38 -15.95
CA ALA A 179 -19.02 8.22 -15.85
C ALA A 179 -19.29 7.41 -14.56
N ILE A 180 -19.64 8.09 -13.45
CA ILE A 180 -20.09 7.43 -12.21
C ILE A 180 -21.47 6.80 -12.42
N GLY A 181 -22.25 7.32 -13.36
CA GLY A 181 -23.56 6.83 -13.74
C GLY A 181 -24.64 7.09 -12.71
N SER A 182 -25.67 6.21 -12.65
CA SER A 182 -26.81 6.35 -11.74
C SER A 182 -26.46 6.36 -10.25
N ASN A 183 -25.21 6.02 -9.89
CA ASN A 183 -24.75 5.93 -8.51
C ASN A 183 -24.10 7.22 -7.99
N ALA A 184 -23.97 8.29 -8.80
CA ALA A 184 -23.27 9.51 -8.39
C ALA A 184 -23.87 10.14 -7.10
N ALA A 185 -25.20 10.17 -6.97
CA ALA A 185 -25.86 10.64 -5.76
C ALA A 185 -25.54 9.77 -4.53
N ASP A 186 -25.49 8.45 -4.71
CA ASP A 186 -25.16 7.51 -3.63
C ASP A 186 -23.69 7.64 -3.19
N VAL A 187 -22.78 7.82 -4.14
CA VAL A 187 -21.35 8.07 -3.84
C VAL A 187 -21.18 9.36 -3.03
N ARG A 188 -21.90 10.44 -3.41
CA ARG A 188 -21.92 11.69 -2.66
C ARG A 188 -22.48 11.51 -1.26
N ALA A 189 -23.62 10.79 -1.12
CA ALA A 189 -24.24 10.51 0.17
C ALA A 189 -23.31 9.69 1.10
N VAL A 190 -22.59 8.71 0.56
CA VAL A 190 -21.58 7.94 1.30
C VAL A 190 -20.46 8.83 1.80
N TRP A 191 -19.97 9.78 0.96
CA TRP A 191 -18.96 10.74 1.38
C TRP A 191 -19.46 11.67 2.49
N ASP A 192 -20.63 12.26 2.32
CA ASP A 192 -21.23 13.18 3.29
C ASP A 192 -21.46 12.47 4.66
N ASP A 193 -21.89 11.22 4.64
CA ASP A 193 -22.06 10.39 5.83
C ASP A 193 -20.69 10.15 6.53
N ALA A 194 -19.63 9.88 5.78
CA ALA A 194 -18.29 9.69 6.32
C ALA A 194 -17.71 11.00 6.92
N VAL A 195 -17.98 12.15 6.27
CA VAL A 195 -17.59 13.47 6.79
C VAL A 195 -18.30 13.79 8.10
N ALA A 196 -19.55 13.39 8.24
CA ALA A 196 -20.34 13.57 9.46
C ALA A 196 -20.03 12.55 10.58
N ALA A 197 -19.28 11.49 10.28
CA ALA A 197 -18.92 10.48 11.30
C ALA A 197 -17.97 11.07 12.35
N PRO A 198 -18.05 10.66 13.63
CA PRO A 198 -17.07 11.03 14.65
C PRO A 198 -15.64 10.67 14.24
N ALA A 199 -14.68 11.49 14.65
CA ALA A 199 -13.25 11.18 14.46
C ALA A 199 -12.84 9.99 15.34
N TRP A 200 -11.72 9.35 14.95
CA TRP A 200 -11.10 8.31 15.75
C TRP A 200 -10.54 8.90 17.05
N GLU A 201 -10.99 8.39 18.18
CA GLU A 201 -10.54 8.77 19.52
C GLU A 201 -9.80 7.62 20.24
N GLY A 202 -9.71 6.45 19.59
CA GLY A 202 -8.99 5.31 20.11
C GLY A 202 -7.46 5.47 20.01
N PRO A 203 -6.71 4.56 20.63
CA PRO A 203 -5.25 4.54 20.46
C PRO A 203 -4.89 4.32 18.99
N PRO A 204 -3.79 4.93 18.49
CA PRO A 204 -3.32 4.64 17.16
C PRO A 204 -2.99 3.16 17.01
N VAL A 205 -3.25 2.60 15.83
CA VAL A 205 -2.86 1.25 15.45
C VAL A 205 -1.92 1.29 14.26
N TRP A 206 -1.22 0.19 13.98
CA TRP A 206 -0.47 0.09 12.75
C TRP A 206 -1.41 0.10 11.55
N VAL A 207 -1.16 0.95 10.58
CA VAL A 207 -1.92 1.11 9.34
C VAL A 207 -0.96 0.94 8.17
N HIS A 208 -1.29 0.07 7.21
CA HIS A 208 -0.53 -0.09 5.97
C HIS A 208 -0.49 1.24 5.18
N GLY A 209 -1.62 1.92 5.11
CA GLY A 209 -1.74 3.25 4.56
C GLY A 209 -2.02 3.32 3.06
N ASP A 210 -1.72 2.26 2.29
CA ASP A 210 -1.89 2.26 0.85
C ASP A 210 -2.39 0.93 0.27
N LEU A 211 -3.45 0.36 0.86
CA LEU A 211 -4.08 -0.84 0.31
C LEU A 211 -4.89 -0.52 -0.94
N HIS A 212 -4.45 -1.06 -2.07
CA HIS A 212 -5.12 -1.01 -3.37
C HIS A 212 -4.76 -2.28 -4.19
N PRO A 213 -5.43 -2.55 -5.34
CA PRO A 213 -5.27 -3.83 -6.04
C PRO A 213 -3.82 -4.18 -6.42
N ALA A 214 -2.98 -3.21 -6.79
CA ALA A 214 -1.58 -3.50 -7.13
C ALA A 214 -0.71 -3.87 -5.91
N ASN A 215 -1.11 -3.52 -4.68
CA ASN A 215 -0.40 -3.82 -3.44
C ASN A 215 -0.88 -5.09 -2.73
N VAL A 216 -1.81 -5.82 -3.33
CA VAL A 216 -2.33 -7.08 -2.79
C VAL A 216 -2.09 -8.20 -3.79
N VAL A 217 -1.46 -9.27 -3.32
CA VAL A 217 -1.12 -10.44 -4.14
C VAL A 217 -2.19 -11.51 -3.99
N VAL A 218 -2.59 -12.13 -5.10
CA VAL A 218 -3.58 -13.21 -5.15
C VAL A 218 -2.97 -14.48 -5.75
N ALA A 219 -3.39 -15.62 -5.22
CA ALA A 219 -3.13 -16.94 -5.75
C ALA A 219 -4.32 -17.85 -5.40
N ASP A 220 -4.57 -18.86 -6.21
CA ASP A 220 -5.64 -19.85 -5.98
C ASP A 220 -7.03 -19.22 -5.70
N GLY A 221 -7.28 -18.05 -6.30
CA GLY A 221 -8.56 -17.35 -6.19
C GLY A 221 -8.81 -16.61 -4.88
N THR A 222 -7.80 -16.44 -4.04
CA THR A 222 -7.88 -15.68 -2.78
C THR A 222 -6.63 -14.83 -2.54
N LEU A 223 -6.58 -14.11 -1.41
CA LEU A 223 -5.41 -13.31 -1.04
C LEU A 223 -4.24 -14.22 -0.65
N ALA A 224 -3.05 -13.90 -1.15
CA ALA A 224 -1.82 -14.66 -0.93
C ALA A 224 -0.70 -13.84 -0.31
N GLY A 225 -0.82 -12.50 -0.28
CA GLY A 225 0.16 -11.62 0.34
C GLY A 225 -0.18 -10.16 0.19
N VAL A 226 0.56 -9.31 0.88
CA VAL A 226 0.46 -7.85 0.81
C VAL A 226 1.85 -7.28 0.64
N VAL A 227 1.99 -6.26 -0.23
CA VAL A 227 3.27 -5.64 -0.58
C VAL A 227 3.20 -4.12 -0.42
N ASP A 228 4.34 -3.46 -0.52
CA ASP A 228 4.52 -2.01 -0.48
C ASP A 228 4.05 -1.34 0.82
N PHE A 229 4.85 -1.50 1.86
CA PHE A 229 4.65 -0.91 3.19
C PHE A 229 5.37 0.43 3.37
N GLY A 230 5.76 1.09 2.29
CA GLY A 230 6.44 2.39 2.35
C GLY A 230 5.66 3.45 3.12
N ASP A 231 4.35 3.38 3.06
CA ASP A 231 3.41 4.28 3.71
C ASP A 231 2.92 3.81 5.10
N LEU A 232 3.57 2.81 5.69
CA LEU A 232 3.22 2.29 7.03
C LEU A 232 3.30 3.41 8.10
N PHE A 233 2.24 3.56 8.88
CA PHE A 233 2.19 4.55 9.96
C PHE A 233 1.29 4.11 11.14
N ALA A 234 1.30 4.91 12.21
CA ALA A 234 0.43 4.77 13.37
C ALA A 234 -0.78 5.71 13.25
N GLY A 235 -2.02 5.19 13.23
CA GLY A 235 -3.20 6.04 13.03
C GLY A 235 -4.56 5.36 13.16
N ASP A 236 -5.57 5.97 12.52
CA ASP A 236 -6.95 5.47 12.44
C ASP A 236 -7.02 4.25 11.51
N PRO A 237 -7.54 3.09 11.95
CA PRO A 237 -7.69 1.90 11.12
C PRO A 237 -8.64 2.09 9.93
N ALA A 238 -9.48 3.10 9.92
CA ALA A 238 -10.48 3.31 8.87
C ALA A 238 -9.86 3.35 7.46
N LEU A 239 -8.62 3.85 7.30
CA LEU A 239 -7.95 3.88 6.00
C LEU A 239 -7.71 2.47 5.44
N ASP A 240 -7.22 1.55 6.27
CA ASP A 240 -7.01 0.16 5.85
C ASP A 240 -8.33 -0.60 5.70
N LEU A 241 -9.32 -0.31 6.55
CA LEU A 241 -10.64 -0.94 6.47
C LEU A 241 -11.42 -0.57 5.20
N ALA A 242 -11.05 0.53 4.52
CA ALA A 242 -11.55 0.88 3.19
C ALA A 242 -11.30 -0.24 2.16
N ALA A 243 -10.27 -1.06 2.35
CA ALA A 243 -9.92 -2.21 1.53
C ALA A 243 -11.08 -3.22 1.38
N ALA A 244 -12.02 -3.27 2.33
CA ALA A 244 -13.22 -4.12 2.24
C ALA A 244 -14.07 -3.85 0.99
N TRP A 245 -14.08 -2.61 0.50
CA TRP A 245 -14.82 -2.24 -0.72
C TRP A 245 -13.92 -2.08 -1.95
N VAL A 246 -12.63 -1.77 -1.73
CA VAL A 246 -11.67 -1.55 -2.83
C VAL A 246 -11.14 -2.86 -3.38
N LEU A 247 -10.93 -3.87 -2.53
CA LEU A 247 -10.25 -5.11 -2.90
C LEU A 247 -11.20 -6.30 -3.07
N LEU A 248 -12.27 -6.36 -2.27
CA LEU A 248 -13.13 -7.55 -2.25
C LEU A 248 -14.22 -7.49 -3.32
N PRO A 249 -14.68 -8.64 -3.81
CA PRO A 249 -15.83 -8.70 -4.69
C PRO A 249 -17.09 -8.08 -4.06
N ALA A 250 -17.99 -7.60 -4.90
CA ALA A 250 -19.26 -7.02 -4.48
C ALA A 250 -20.01 -7.94 -3.50
N GLY A 251 -20.48 -7.39 -2.38
CA GLY A 251 -21.19 -8.11 -1.33
C GLY A 251 -20.31 -8.73 -0.24
N ALA A 252 -19.00 -8.89 -0.45
CA ALA A 252 -18.12 -9.53 0.53
C ALA A 252 -17.76 -8.62 1.73
N ALA A 253 -17.96 -7.31 1.63
CA ALA A 253 -17.63 -6.37 2.71
C ALA A 253 -18.39 -6.69 4.02
N ALA A 254 -19.66 -7.12 3.96
CA ALA A 254 -20.42 -7.49 5.14
C ALA A 254 -19.78 -8.66 5.91
N ARG A 255 -19.31 -9.68 5.19
CA ARG A 255 -18.58 -10.81 5.78
C ARG A 255 -17.25 -10.36 6.39
N PHE A 256 -16.52 -9.50 5.68
CA PHE A 256 -15.28 -8.93 6.19
C PHE A 256 -15.48 -8.24 7.54
N PHE A 257 -16.46 -7.33 7.67
CA PHE A 257 -16.74 -6.64 8.93
C PHE A 257 -17.24 -7.55 10.02
N ALA A 258 -18.02 -8.59 9.69
CA ALA A 258 -18.42 -9.61 10.65
C ALA A 258 -17.23 -10.40 11.20
N ALA A 259 -16.24 -10.71 10.34
CA ALA A 259 -15.01 -11.42 10.72
C ALA A 259 -14.01 -10.52 11.44
N TYR A 260 -13.88 -9.25 11.04
CA TYR A 260 -13.00 -8.27 11.68
C TYR A 260 -13.50 -7.90 13.09
N ALA A 261 -14.79 -7.66 13.25
CA ALA A 261 -15.56 -7.52 14.50
C ALA A 261 -15.18 -6.33 15.43
N GLU A 262 -14.06 -5.65 15.22
CA GLU A 262 -13.52 -4.62 16.13
C GLU A 262 -13.84 -3.18 15.66
N ALA A 263 -14.45 -3.01 14.47
CA ALA A 263 -14.82 -1.71 13.95
C ALA A 263 -16.17 -1.25 14.52
N ASP A 264 -16.20 -0.09 15.15
CA ASP A 264 -17.45 0.58 15.51
C ASP A 264 -18.11 1.20 14.25
N GLU A 265 -19.36 1.62 14.40
CA GLU A 265 -20.13 2.22 13.31
C GLU A 265 -19.45 3.46 12.72
N ALA A 266 -18.87 4.32 13.55
CA ALA A 266 -18.19 5.53 13.11
C ALA A 266 -16.95 5.20 12.25
N THR A 267 -16.19 4.19 12.64
CA THR A 267 -15.02 3.70 11.88
C THR A 267 -15.46 3.10 10.53
N VAL A 268 -16.54 2.32 10.50
CA VAL A 268 -17.07 1.76 9.25
C VAL A 268 -17.54 2.86 8.29
N ARG A 269 -18.21 3.91 8.80
CA ARG A 269 -18.64 5.06 8.00
C ARG A 269 -17.44 5.80 7.39
N ARG A 270 -16.41 6.10 8.19
CA ARG A 270 -15.17 6.73 7.69
C ARG A 270 -14.49 5.86 6.64
N ALA A 271 -14.34 4.56 6.92
CA ALA A 271 -13.74 3.61 5.98
C ALA A 271 -14.48 3.54 4.63
N ARG A 272 -15.81 3.56 4.65
CA ARG A 272 -16.65 3.54 3.45
C ARG A 272 -16.46 4.81 2.61
N GLY A 273 -16.37 5.99 3.24
CA GLY A 273 -16.07 7.25 2.53
C GLY A 273 -14.67 7.24 1.93
N LEU A 274 -13.66 6.75 2.67
CA LEU A 274 -12.30 6.61 2.17
C LEU A 274 -12.21 5.63 0.99
N ALA A 275 -13.02 4.57 1.00
CA ALA A 275 -13.13 3.65 -0.14
C ALA A 275 -13.72 4.37 -1.37
N ALA A 276 -14.75 5.21 -1.18
CA ALA A 276 -15.32 6.01 -2.27
C ALA A 276 -14.26 6.97 -2.86
N LEU A 277 -13.49 7.65 -2.02
CA LEU A 277 -12.39 8.51 -2.47
C LEU A 277 -11.34 7.73 -3.28
N LYS A 278 -10.86 6.59 -2.75
CA LYS A 278 -9.88 5.71 -3.44
C LYS A 278 -10.40 5.16 -4.76
N SER A 279 -11.69 4.96 -4.90
CA SER A 279 -12.29 4.45 -6.15
C SER A 279 -12.45 5.53 -7.23
N LEU A 280 -12.31 6.81 -6.88
CA LEU A 280 -12.37 7.94 -7.80
C LEU A 280 -10.98 8.44 -8.22
N SER A 281 -9.95 8.17 -7.44
CA SER A 281 -8.55 8.58 -7.68
C SER A 281 -7.75 7.54 -8.53
#